data_657152e054943300f094c9a83627395b
#
_entry.id   657152e054943300f094c9a83627395b
#
_cell.length_a   1.000
_cell.length_b   1.000
_cell.length_c   1.000
_cell.angle_alpha   90.00
_cell.angle_beta   90.00
_cell.angle_gamma   90.00
#
_symmetry.space_group_name_H-M   'P 1'
#
loop_
_entity.id
_entity.type
_entity.pdbx_description
1 polymer ?
#
loop_
_entity_poly.entity_id
_entity_poly.type
_entity_poly.pdbx_seq_one_letter_code
_entity_poly.pdbx_strand_id
1 'polypeptide(L)'
;MRDWYYADHRDLLKWGVLVLLARRHRLSRIVQIAYLRPSIFPRIDLGGQETELPSQVRTHFRDINNIAALRDELLISVFDRVFDDRKAYQDAAMRYLSNLASEPRLVFLDPDTGLEPAERPDLKHVLDAEAHAIWSELKTKEVFAFYQHKTNRAGRPWIEEKRIQLEKALKAKEGTVQVGKSMKIANDVVIFYAVKS
;
A
#
# COMPACT_ATOMS: atom_id res chain seq x y z
N MET A 1 -4.48 3.56 3.80
CA MET A 1 -3.76 3.12 5.03
C MET A 1 -4.10 4.04 6.20
N ARG A 2 -4.15 3.53 7.43
CA ARG A 2 -4.23 4.36 8.66
C ARG A 2 -2.92 4.27 9.42
N ASP A 3 -2.45 5.41 9.92
CA ASP A 3 -1.22 5.51 10.74
C ASP A 3 -1.30 4.70 12.06
N TRP A 4 -2.51 4.44 12.58
CA TRP A 4 -2.73 3.57 13.73
C TRP A 4 -2.14 2.15 13.56
N TYR A 5 -2.14 1.62 12.32
CA TYR A 5 -1.66 0.27 12.01
C TYR A 5 -0.19 0.22 11.58
N TYR A 6 0.50 1.37 11.57
CA TYR A 6 1.92 1.40 11.21
C TYR A 6 2.76 0.52 12.16
N ALA A 7 3.68 -0.25 11.56
CA ALA A 7 4.59 -1.19 12.22
C ALA A 7 3.90 -2.40 12.88
N ASP A 8 2.71 -2.80 12.43
CA ASP A 8 2.10 -4.07 12.83
C ASP A 8 2.68 -5.27 12.04
N HIS A 9 2.18 -6.48 12.36
CA HIS A 9 2.63 -7.70 11.67
C HIS A 9 2.30 -7.72 10.16
N ARG A 10 1.31 -6.93 9.70
CA ARG A 10 1.01 -6.79 8.27
C ARG A 10 2.07 -5.96 7.58
N ASP A 11 2.60 -4.93 8.24
CA ASP A 11 3.72 -4.16 7.72
C ASP A 11 4.99 -5.01 7.60
N LEU A 12 5.22 -5.93 8.53
CA LEU A 12 6.31 -6.89 8.41
C LEU A 12 6.19 -7.73 7.12
N LEU A 13 4.99 -8.23 6.79
CA LEU A 13 4.76 -8.95 5.53
C LEU A 13 4.92 -8.03 4.32
N LYS A 14 4.26 -6.85 4.34
CA LYS A 14 4.32 -5.89 3.23
C LYS A 14 5.76 -5.56 2.86
N TRP A 15 6.51 -5.02 3.80
CA TRP A 15 7.87 -4.56 3.54
C TRP A 15 8.83 -5.71 3.27
N GLY A 16 8.63 -6.86 3.89
CA GLY A 16 9.37 -8.08 3.53
C GLY A 16 9.20 -8.45 2.05
N VAL A 17 7.98 -8.47 1.55
CA VAL A 17 7.70 -8.76 0.13
C VAL A 17 8.27 -7.66 -0.78
N LEU A 18 8.06 -6.38 -0.45
CA LEU A 18 8.52 -5.25 -1.28
C LEU A 18 10.04 -5.22 -1.44
N VAL A 19 10.78 -5.39 -0.35
CA VAL A 19 12.26 -5.42 -0.37
C VAL A 19 12.76 -6.62 -1.16
N LEU A 20 12.15 -7.81 -0.98
CA LEU A 20 12.51 -9.00 -1.75
C LEU A 20 12.25 -8.83 -3.26
N LEU A 21 11.13 -8.20 -3.63
CA LEU A 21 10.81 -7.88 -5.03
C LEU A 21 11.81 -6.87 -5.61
N ALA A 22 12.10 -5.79 -4.88
CA ALA A 22 13.05 -4.78 -5.32
C ALA A 22 14.45 -5.41 -5.58
N ARG A 23 14.94 -6.25 -4.67
CA ARG A 23 16.22 -6.98 -4.84
C ARG A 23 16.17 -7.93 -6.04
N ARG A 24 15.10 -8.74 -6.16
CA ARG A 24 14.93 -9.70 -7.27
C ARG A 24 14.96 -9.02 -8.63
N HIS A 25 14.34 -7.86 -8.76
CA HIS A 25 14.23 -7.10 -10.00
C HIS A 25 15.30 -6.01 -10.16
N ARG A 26 16.26 -5.94 -9.23
CA ARG A 26 17.37 -4.96 -9.22
C ARG A 26 16.88 -3.52 -9.32
N LEU A 27 15.84 -3.21 -8.55
CA LEU A 27 15.27 -1.87 -8.47
C LEU A 27 16.00 -1.07 -7.41
N SER A 28 16.23 0.22 -7.67
CA SER A 28 16.91 1.14 -6.75
C SER A 28 15.96 1.85 -5.80
N ARG A 29 14.64 1.83 -6.08
CA ARG A 29 13.65 2.61 -5.33
C ARG A 29 12.35 1.84 -5.09
N ILE A 30 11.79 2.03 -3.90
CA ILE A 30 10.40 1.71 -3.57
C ILE A 30 9.64 3.01 -3.35
N VAL A 31 8.52 3.18 -4.03
CA VAL A 31 7.61 4.33 -3.88
C VAL A 31 6.31 3.85 -3.29
N GLN A 32 5.99 4.22 -2.05
CA GLN A 32 4.72 3.93 -1.41
C GLN A 32 3.72 5.05 -1.69
N ILE A 33 2.59 4.74 -2.28
CA ILE A 33 1.39 5.59 -2.36
C ILE A 33 0.49 5.16 -1.19
N ALA A 34 0.51 5.93 -0.10
CA ALA A 34 0.02 5.45 1.19
C ALA A 34 -1.50 5.43 1.33
N TYR A 35 -2.26 6.19 0.51
CA TYR A 35 -3.71 6.40 0.71
C TYR A 35 -4.01 6.73 2.17
N LEU A 36 -3.21 7.66 2.73
CA LEU A 36 -3.20 7.94 4.16
C LEU A 36 -4.52 8.54 4.63
N ARG A 37 -5.09 7.90 5.63
CA ARG A 37 -6.27 8.39 6.36
C ARG A 37 -5.89 8.52 7.83
N PRO A 38 -5.67 9.74 8.34
CA PRO A 38 -5.27 9.94 9.73
C PRO A 38 -6.24 9.30 10.71
N SER A 39 -5.70 8.66 11.74
CA SER A 39 -6.49 8.05 12.80
C SER A 39 -6.75 9.04 13.93
N ILE A 40 -7.92 8.89 14.58
CA ILE A 40 -8.17 9.50 15.86
C ILE A 40 -7.57 8.55 16.91
N PHE A 41 -6.55 9.00 17.62
CA PHE A 41 -5.92 8.19 18.66
C PHE A 41 -6.77 8.23 19.93
N PRO A 42 -6.90 7.11 20.64
CA PRO A 42 -7.60 7.07 21.92
C PRO A 42 -6.85 7.90 22.95
N ARG A 43 -7.60 8.38 23.94
CA ARG A 43 -7.05 9.04 25.13
C ARG A 43 -6.57 8.01 26.13
N ILE A 44 -5.65 8.43 26.99
CA ILE A 44 -5.14 7.63 28.11
C ILE A 44 -5.83 8.11 29.38
N ASP A 45 -6.41 7.21 30.13
CA ASP A 45 -6.90 7.51 31.49
C ASP A 45 -5.70 7.45 32.47
N LEU A 46 -5.42 8.59 33.08
CA LEU A 46 -4.43 8.71 34.15
C LEU A 46 -5.15 9.07 35.46
N GLY A 47 -5.54 8.03 36.23
CA GLY A 47 -6.18 8.23 37.53
C GLY A 47 -7.57 8.89 37.45
N GLY A 48 -8.38 8.55 36.45
CA GLY A 48 -9.70 9.09 36.20
C GLY A 48 -9.72 10.35 35.33
N GLN A 49 -8.57 10.81 34.85
CA GLN A 49 -8.45 11.94 33.93
C GLN A 49 -8.05 11.48 32.53
N GLU A 50 -8.93 11.68 31.55
CA GLU A 50 -8.63 11.40 30.14
C GLU A 50 -7.65 12.43 29.57
N THR A 51 -6.50 11.97 29.11
CA THR A 51 -5.41 12.77 28.56
C THR A 51 -5.07 12.32 27.14
N GLU A 52 -4.76 13.25 26.26
CA GLU A 52 -4.31 12.91 24.90
C GLU A 52 -2.96 12.22 24.91
N LEU A 53 -2.75 11.34 23.94
CA LEU A 53 -1.45 10.71 23.73
C LEU A 53 -0.42 11.79 23.37
N PRO A 54 0.74 11.87 24.09
CA PRO A 54 1.76 12.86 23.79
C PRO A 54 2.22 12.79 22.34
N SER A 55 2.37 13.95 21.69
CA SER A 55 2.69 14.03 20.25
C SER A 55 3.99 13.29 19.90
N GLN A 56 5.04 13.42 20.74
CA GLN A 56 6.32 12.74 20.51
C GLN A 56 6.20 11.21 20.55
N VAL A 57 5.31 10.66 21.41
CA VAL A 57 5.04 9.22 21.47
C VAL A 57 4.34 8.77 20.19
N ARG A 58 3.32 9.52 19.76
CA ARG A 58 2.59 9.25 18.52
C ARG A 58 3.51 9.31 17.31
N THR A 59 4.33 10.36 17.18
CA THR A 59 5.29 10.51 16.08
C THR A 59 6.29 9.35 16.06
N HIS A 60 6.81 8.93 17.20
CA HIS A 60 7.77 7.84 17.26
C HIS A 60 7.16 6.50 16.76
N PHE A 61 5.97 6.15 17.21
CA PHE A 61 5.38 4.84 16.95
C PHE A 61 4.44 4.78 15.74
N ARG A 62 3.97 5.92 15.20
CA ARG A 62 2.91 5.97 14.16
C ARG A 62 3.21 6.89 12.98
N ASP A 63 4.40 7.41 12.85
CA ASP A 63 4.81 8.16 11.67
C ASP A 63 5.23 7.20 10.57
N ILE A 64 4.44 7.13 9.49
CA ILE A 64 4.71 6.24 8.34
C ILE A 64 6.00 6.58 7.61
N ASN A 65 6.51 7.81 7.73
CA ASN A 65 7.78 8.22 7.13
C ASN A 65 8.99 7.53 7.77
N ASN A 66 8.84 6.99 8.99
CA ASN A 66 9.88 6.19 9.63
C ASN A 66 10.24 4.94 8.83
N ILE A 67 9.38 4.50 7.90
CA ILE A 67 9.68 3.38 7.00
C ILE A 67 10.90 3.66 6.12
N ALA A 68 11.23 4.92 5.86
CA ALA A 68 12.43 5.31 5.14
C ALA A 68 13.72 4.86 5.84
N ALA A 69 13.68 4.55 7.14
CA ALA A 69 14.82 3.97 7.88
C ALA A 69 15.15 2.53 7.46
N LEU A 70 14.24 1.82 6.76
CA LEU A 70 14.54 0.51 6.16
C LEU A 70 15.48 0.59 4.95
N ARG A 71 15.86 1.80 4.53
CA ARG A 71 16.83 1.99 3.45
C ARG A 71 18.18 1.37 3.85
N ASP A 72 18.64 0.49 3.01
CA ASP A 72 19.99 -0.07 2.99
C ASP A 72 20.61 0.39 1.65
N GLU A 73 20.45 -0.41 0.60
CA GLU A 73 20.79 -0.06 -0.77
C GLU A 73 19.58 0.50 -1.57
N LEU A 74 18.39 0.55 -0.95
CA LEU A 74 17.12 0.95 -1.57
C LEU A 74 16.69 2.34 -1.11
N LEU A 75 16.33 3.21 -2.04
CA LEU A 75 15.65 4.46 -1.71
C LEU A 75 14.18 4.18 -1.45
N ILE A 76 13.67 4.61 -0.30
CA ILE A 76 12.24 4.51 0.03
C ILE A 76 11.65 5.92 0.03
N SER A 77 10.62 6.13 -0.77
CA SER A 77 9.88 7.38 -0.90
C SER A 77 8.42 7.14 -0.54
N VAL A 78 7.85 7.96 0.31
CA VAL A 78 6.46 7.86 0.75
C VAL A 78 5.67 9.05 0.23
N PHE A 79 4.57 8.79 -0.47
CA PHE A 79 3.55 9.78 -0.77
C PHE A 79 2.47 9.68 0.30
N ASP A 80 2.59 10.53 1.32
CA ASP A 80 1.81 10.51 2.57
C ASP A 80 0.71 11.57 2.63
N ARG A 81 0.34 12.15 1.48
CA ARG A 81 -0.79 13.07 1.42
C ARG A 81 -2.05 12.43 1.97
N VAL A 82 -2.84 13.20 2.72
CA VAL A 82 -4.14 12.74 3.22
C VAL A 82 -5.08 12.42 2.06
N PHE A 83 -5.70 11.24 2.13
CA PHE A 83 -6.68 10.75 1.15
C PHE A 83 -8.09 11.10 1.61
N ASP A 84 -8.52 12.32 1.36
CA ASP A 84 -9.82 12.89 1.69
C ASP A 84 -10.65 13.24 0.44
N ASP A 85 -10.00 13.64 -0.65
CA ASP A 85 -10.59 13.86 -1.97
C ASP A 85 -9.90 12.96 -2.99
N ARG A 86 -10.66 12.05 -3.59
CA ARG A 86 -10.16 11.03 -4.50
C ARG A 86 -9.50 11.60 -5.74
N LYS A 87 -10.15 12.58 -6.40
CA LYS A 87 -9.64 13.17 -7.62
C LYS A 87 -8.37 13.99 -7.37
N ALA A 88 -8.41 14.87 -6.37
CA ALA A 88 -7.26 15.69 -6.00
C ALA A 88 -6.05 14.84 -5.53
N TYR A 89 -6.32 13.73 -4.84
CA TYR A 89 -5.29 12.77 -4.41
C TYR A 89 -4.65 12.07 -5.61
N GLN A 90 -5.47 11.53 -6.53
CA GLN A 90 -4.98 10.81 -7.71
C GLN A 90 -4.14 11.75 -8.58
N ASP A 91 -4.62 12.96 -8.87
CA ASP A 91 -3.89 13.97 -9.65
C ASP A 91 -2.52 14.32 -8.98
N ALA A 92 -2.48 14.38 -7.66
CA ALA A 92 -1.24 14.65 -6.92
C ALA A 92 -0.29 13.45 -6.92
N ALA A 93 -0.81 12.22 -6.76
CA ALA A 93 -0.01 11.00 -6.82
C ALA A 93 0.63 10.81 -8.20
N MET A 94 -0.13 11.08 -9.27
CA MET A 94 0.39 11.02 -10.65
C MET A 94 1.51 12.05 -10.87
N ARG A 95 1.33 13.30 -10.43
CA ARG A 95 2.39 14.32 -10.49
C ARG A 95 3.62 13.93 -9.67
N TYR A 96 3.41 13.37 -8.49
CA TYR A 96 4.51 12.89 -7.64
C TYR A 96 5.32 11.81 -8.36
N LEU A 97 4.66 10.80 -8.94
CA LEU A 97 5.32 9.73 -9.70
C LEU A 97 6.08 10.26 -10.92
N SER A 98 5.50 11.22 -11.65
CA SER A 98 6.14 11.83 -12.84
C SER A 98 7.37 12.66 -12.50
N ASN A 99 7.41 13.26 -11.31
CA ASN A 99 8.53 14.10 -10.84
C ASN A 99 9.68 13.28 -10.22
N LEU A 100 9.47 12.01 -9.93
CA LEU A 100 10.55 11.16 -9.43
C LEU A 100 11.53 10.83 -10.55
N ALA A 101 12.82 10.76 -10.19
CA ALA A 101 13.89 10.39 -11.11
C ALA A 101 13.58 9.11 -11.88
N SER A 102 14.10 8.99 -13.10
CA SER A 102 13.81 7.91 -14.06
C SER A 102 14.45 6.55 -13.70
N GLU A 103 14.90 6.37 -12.48
CA GLU A 103 15.46 5.10 -12.01
C GLU A 103 14.37 4.02 -11.94
N PRO A 104 14.73 2.74 -12.25
CA PRO A 104 13.80 1.63 -12.13
C PRO A 104 13.26 1.51 -10.70
N ARG A 105 11.95 1.45 -10.55
CA ARG A 105 11.28 1.51 -9.26
C ARG A 105 10.19 0.47 -9.10
N LEU A 106 9.87 0.19 -7.84
CA LEU A 106 8.66 -0.49 -7.43
C LEU A 106 7.66 0.57 -6.92
N VAL A 107 6.47 0.61 -7.50
CA VAL A 107 5.37 1.47 -7.02
C VAL A 107 4.37 0.61 -6.26
N PHE A 108 4.18 0.93 -4.99
CA PHE A 108 3.33 0.21 -4.06
C PHE A 108 2.11 1.03 -3.65
N LEU A 109 0.92 0.52 -3.92
CA LEU A 109 -0.34 1.10 -3.46
C LEU A 109 -0.75 0.45 -2.14
N ASP A 110 -0.91 1.27 -1.09
CA ASP A 110 -1.20 0.83 0.27
C ASP A 110 -2.53 1.39 0.81
N PRO A 111 -3.68 0.94 0.29
CA PRO A 111 -4.98 1.33 0.81
C PRO A 111 -5.30 0.66 2.16
N ASP A 112 -6.37 1.10 2.85
CA ASP A 112 -6.85 0.47 4.10
C ASP A 112 -7.34 -0.97 3.87
N THR A 113 -8.03 -1.21 2.75
CA THR A 113 -8.69 -2.49 2.49
C THR A 113 -8.14 -3.20 1.25
N GLY A 114 -8.01 -2.49 0.15
CA GLY A 114 -7.59 -3.06 -1.13
C GLY A 114 -8.41 -2.54 -2.31
N LEU A 115 -8.64 -3.41 -3.30
CA LEU A 115 -9.48 -3.09 -4.46
C LEU A 115 -10.93 -2.84 -4.07
N GLU A 116 -11.58 -2.00 -4.86
CA GLU A 116 -13.00 -1.72 -4.70
C GLU A 116 -13.85 -2.99 -4.66
N PRO A 117 -14.92 -2.99 -3.84
CA PRO A 117 -15.96 -4.01 -3.91
C PRO A 117 -16.86 -3.76 -5.13
N ALA A 118 -17.67 -4.76 -5.50
CA ALA A 118 -18.64 -4.60 -6.57
C ALA A 118 -19.71 -3.53 -6.27
N GLU A 119 -19.97 -3.28 -5.00
CA GLU A 119 -20.96 -2.30 -4.56
C GLU A 119 -20.34 -1.28 -3.60
N ARG A 120 -20.65 0.00 -3.79
CA ARG A 120 -20.34 1.13 -2.88
C ARG A 120 -18.88 1.22 -2.44
N PRO A 121 -17.93 1.48 -3.34
CA PRO A 121 -16.57 1.78 -2.95
C PRO A 121 -16.53 3.07 -2.10
N ASP A 122 -15.69 3.07 -1.08
CA ASP A 122 -15.42 4.23 -0.23
C ASP A 122 -13.91 4.58 -0.23
N LEU A 123 -13.51 5.56 0.58
CA LEU A 123 -12.10 5.97 0.69
C LEU A 123 -11.17 4.92 1.33
N LYS A 124 -11.64 3.72 1.69
CA LYS A 124 -10.78 2.61 2.11
C LYS A 124 -10.25 1.78 0.94
N HIS A 125 -10.82 2.00 -0.25
CA HIS A 125 -10.56 1.21 -1.45
C HIS A 125 -9.88 2.04 -2.52
N VAL A 126 -9.08 1.38 -3.33
CA VAL A 126 -8.58 1.88 -4.61
C VAL A 126 -9.51 1.40 -5.70
N LEU A 127 -9.92 2.31 -6.58
CA LEU A 127 -10.74 1.96 -7.75
C LEU A 127 -9.88 1.26 -8.81
N ASP A 128 -10.49 0.37 -9.57
CA ASP A 128 -9.84 -0.32 -10.69
C ASP A 128 -9.22 0.68 -11.69
N ALA A 129 -9.90 1.79 -11.95
CA ALA A 129 -9.40 2.87 -12.80
C ALA A 129 -8.15 3.59 -12.23
N GLU A 130 -8.08 3.75 -10.91
CA GLU A 130 -6.93 4.37 -10.23
C GLU A 130 -5.70 3.45 -10.29
N ALA A 131 -5.89 2.16 -10.04
CA ALA A 131 -4.84 1.15 -10.18
C ALA A 131 -4.31 1.11 -11.63
N HIS A 132 -5.23 1.16 -12.62
CA HIS A 132 -4.87 1.22 -14.03
C HIS A 132 -4.06 2.46 -14.40
N ALA A 133 -4.46 3.63 -13.91
CA ALA A 133 -3.75 4.88 -14.18
C ALA A 133 -2.29 4.80 -13.69
N ILE A 134 -2.07 4.35 -12.44
CA ILE A 134 -0.72 4.19 -11.90
C ILE A 134 0.07 3.11 -12.66
N TRP A 135 -0.54 1.97 -12.99
CA TRP A 135 0.08 0.94 -13.81
C TRP A 135 0.53 1.47 -15.17
N SER A 136 -0.25 2.36 -15.77
CA SER A 136 0.05 2.94 -17.09
C SER A 136 1.28 3.86 -17.09
N GLU A 137 1.61 4.48 -15.94
CA GLU A 137 2.80 5.30 -15.74
C GLU A 137 4.09 4.49 -15.58
N LEU A 138 3.99 3.19 -15.26
CA LEU A 138 5.16 2.35 -15.08
C LEU A 138 5.84 2.05 -16.41
N LYS A 139 7.18 2.07 -16.38
CA LYS A 139 8.04 1.71 -17.50
C LYS A 139 8.35 0.21 -17.49
N THR A 140 8.78 -0.30 -18.62
CA THR A 140 9.27 -1.69 -18.76
C THR A 140 10.27 -2.02 -17.65
N LYS A 141 10.11 -3.19 -17.03
CA LYS A 141 10.86 -3.73 -15.88
C LYS A 141 10.55 -3.08 -14.52
N GLU A 142 9.76 -2.03 -14.47
CA GLU A 142 9.25 -1.54 -13.17
C GLU A 142 8.22 -2.51 -12.59
N VAL A 143 8.07 -2.49 -11.27
CA VAL A 143 7.16 -3.39 -10.55
C VAL A 143 6.01 -2.58 -9.96
N PHE A 144 4.80 -3.03 -10.21
CA PHE A 144 3.59 -2.62 -9.51
C PHE A 144 3.35 -3.57 -8.34
N ALA A 145 3.08 -3.04 -7.16
CA ALA A 145 2.67 -3.82 -6.01
C ALA A 145 1.41 -3.22 -5.37
N PHE A 146 0.56 -4.06 -4.80
CA PHE A 146 -0.75 -3.67 -4.31
C PHE A 146 -1.12 -4.44 -3.04
N TYR A 147 -1.46 -3.71 -1.97
CA TYR A 147 -1.94 -4.29 -0.72
C TYR A 147 -3.40 -4.71 -0.83
N GLN A 148 -3.70 -5.94 -0.42
CA GLN A 148 -5.06 -6.45 -0.37
C GLN A 148 -5.33 -7.13 0.95
N HIS A 149 -6.27 -6.59 1.71
CA HIS A 149 -6.80 -7.20 2.92
C HIS A 149 -7.90 -8.22 2.57
N LYS A 150 -8.08 -9.23 3.41
CA LYS A 150 -9.17 -10.20 3.32
C LYS A 150 -10.52 -9.50 3.40
N THR A 151 -11.28 -9.56 2.33
CA THR A 151 -12.59 -8.90 2.22
C THR A 151 -13.74 -9.82 2.64
N ASN A 152 -13.48 -11.12 2.77
CA ASN A 152 -14.52 -12.12 3.00
C ASN A 152 -14.41 -12.73 4.40
N ARG A 153 -15.40 -12.46 5.25
CA ARG A 153 -15.50 -13.04 6.61
C ARG A 153 -16.03 -14.48 6.64
N ALA A 154 -16.67 -14.94 5.57
CA ALA A 154 -17.33 -16.25 5.50
C ALA A 154 -16.40 -17.43 5.14
N GLY A 155 -15.07 -17.24 5.17
CA GLY A 155 -14.11 -18.31 4.92
C GLY A 155 -13.97 -18.73 3.46
N ARG A 156 -14.66 -18.08 2.51
CA ARG A 156 -14.53 -18.39 1.07
C ARG A 156 -13.16 -17.98 0.53
N PRO A 157 -12.63 -18.68 -0.49
CA PRO A 157 -11.44 -18.24 -1.21
C PRO A 157 -11.64 -16.81 -1.75
N TRP A 158 -10.72 -15.89 -1.46
CA TRP A 158 -10.83 -14.48 -1.83
C TRP A 158 -9.61 -13.98 -2.63
N ILE A 159 -8.48 -14.65 -2.49
CA ILE A 159 -7.21 -14.21 -3.07
C ILE A 159 -7.29 -14.26 -4.60
N GLU A 160 -7.75 -15.39 -5.15
CA GLU A 160 -7.81 -15.59 -6.59
C GLU A 160 -8.82 -14.64 -7.25
N GLU A 161 -9.98 -14.44 -6.63
CA GLU A 161 -10.98 -13.49 -7.12
C GLU A 161 -10.41 -12.07 -7.23
N LYS A 162 -9.72 -11.61 -6.17
CA LYS A 162 -9.10 -10.27 -6.15
C LYS A 162 -7.88 -10.16 -7.07
N ARG A 163 -7.12 -11.25 -7.24
CA ARG A 163 -6.02 -11.32 -8.21
C ARG A 163 -6.54 -11.11 -9.64
N ILE A 164 -7.60 -11.82 -10.02
CA ILE A 164 -8.24 -11.70 -11.33
C ILE A 164 -8.84 -10.29 -11.52
N GLN A 165 -9.47 -9.73 -10.48
CA GLN A 165 -9.98 -8.36 -10.52
C GLN A 165 -8.85 -7.37 -10.83
N LEU A 166 -7.74 -7.44 -10.10
CA LEU A 166 -6.60 -6.57 -10.32
C LEU A 166 -6.03 -6.76 -11.73
N GLU A 167 -5.89 -7.98 -12.21
CA GLU A 167 -5.37 -8.27 -13.54
C GLU A 167 -6.22 -7.64 -14.64
N LYS A 168 -7.55 -7.71 -14.51
CA LYS A 168 -8.50 -7.03 -15.39
C LYS A 168 -8.40 -5.51 -15.29
N ALA A 169 -8.30 -4.97 -14.07
CA ALA A 169 -8.12 -3.55 -13.83
C ALA A 169 -6.86 -3.01 -14.53
N LEU A 170 -5.75 -3.72 -14.43
CA LEU A 170 -4.50 -3.37 -15.09
C LEU A 170 -4.53 -3.58 -16.62
N LYS A 171 -5.55 -4.22 -17.16
CA LYS A 171 -5.60 -4.69 -18.56
C LYS A 171 -4.38 -5.53 -18.94
N ALA A 172 -3.88 -6.30 -17.99
CA ALA A 172 -2.73 -7.17 -18.16
C ALA A 172 -3.15 -8.54 -18.71
N LYS A 173 -2.20 -9.30 -19.28
CA LYS A 173 -2.45 -10.68 -19.71
C LYS A 173 -2.73 -11.56 -18.49
N GLU A 174 -3.52 -12.60 -18.69
CA GLU A 174 -3.77 -13.61 -17.67
C GLU A 174 -2.45 -14.19 -17.13
N GLY A 175 -2.36 -14.32 -15.79
CA GLY A 175 -1.17 -14.81 -15.10
C GLY A 175 -0.08 -13.76 -14.85
N THR A 176 -0.28 -12.50 -15.30
CA THR A 176 0.68 -11.41 -15.05
C THR A 176 0.74 -11.03 -13.57
N VAL A 177 -0.42 -10.98 -12.88
CA VAL A 177 -0.49 -10.63 -11.47
C VAL A 177 -0.18 -11.84 -10.61
N GLN A 178 0.86 -11.71 -9.79
CA GLN A 178 1.35 -12.72 -8.85
C GLN A 178 1.04 -12.32 -7.41
N VAL A 179 1.26 -13.25 -6.46
CA VAL A 179 0.87 -13.09 -5.06
C VAL A 179 2.05 -13.31 -4.13
N GLY A 180 2.39 -12.31 -3.31
CA GLY A 180 3.25 -12.42 -2.14
C GLY A 180 2.43 -12.61 -0.88
N LYS A 181 2.67 -13.69 -0.11
CA LYS A 181 1.93 -14.00 1.11
C LYS A 181 2.76 -14.80 2.11
N SER A 182 2.41 -14.70 3.39
CA SER A 182 2.91 -15.60 4.44
C SER A 182 1.81 -15.82 5.48
N MET A 183 1.24 -17.02 5.52
CA MET A 183 0.19 -17.36 6.48
C MET A 183 0.67 -17.34 7.93
N LYS A 184 2.01 -17.44 8.17
CA LYS A 184 2.60 -17.41 9.51
C LYS A 184 2.81 -15.98 10.02
N ILE A 185 3.02 -15.00 9.11
CA ILE A 185 3.22 -13.59 9.48
C ILE A 185 1.88 -12.88 9.56
N ALA A 186 1.07 -12.96 8.48
CA ALA A 186 -0.25 -12.38 8.41
C ALA A 186 -1.13 -13.22 7.47
N ASN A 187 -2.24 -13.74 7.98
CA ASN A 187 -3.13 -14.65 7.25
C ASN A 187 -4.33 -13.94 6.61
N ASP A 188 -4.44 -12.65 6.84
CA ASP A 188 -5.56 -11.81 6.42
C ASP A 188 -5.17 -10.77 5.35
N VAL A 189 -3.92 -10.78 4.88
CA VAL A 189 -3.44 -9.87 3.83
C VAL A 189 -2.55 -10.59 2.83
N VAL A 190 -2.50 -10.04 1.61
CA VAL A 190 -1.55 -10.42 0.57
C VAL A 190 -1.04 -9.18 -0.14
N ILE A 191 0.10 -9.31 -0.80
CA ILE A 191 0.63 -8.33 -1.74
C ILE A 191 0.50 -8.91 -3.15
N PHE A 192 -0.36 -8.33 -3.96
CA PHE A 192 -0.36 -8.59 -5.40
C PHE A 192 0.76 -7.80 -6.05
N TYR A 193 1.40 -8.38 -7.05
CA TYR A 193 2.43 -7.67 -7.82
C TYR A 193 2.47 -8.09 -9.28
N ALA A 194 2.91 -7.18 -10.12
CA ALA A 194 3.10 -7.40 -11.55
C ALA A 194 4.36 -6.66 -12.03
N VAL A 195 5.07 -7.25 -12.98
CA VAL A 195 6.22 -6.62 -13.64
C VAL A 195 5.76 -6.06 -14.97
N LYS A 196 6.09 -4.79 -15.23
CA LYS A 196 5.75 -4.14 -16.50
C LYS A 196 6.61 -4.71 -17.62
N SER A 197 5.95 -5.27 -18.63
CA SER A 197 6.58 -5.81 -19.85
C SER A 197 6.78 -4.76 -20.93
#